data_b7eceeeb5d83260d1d389006d257e2f2
#
_entry.id   b7eceeeb5d83260d1d389006d257e2f2
#
_cell.length_a   1.000
_cell.length_b   1.000
_cell.length_c   1.000
_cell.angle_alpha   90.00
_cell.angle_beta   90.00
_cell.angle_gamma   90.00
#
_symmetry.space_group_name_H-M   'P 1'
#
loop_
_entity.id
_entity.type
_entity.pdbx_description
1 polymer ?
#
loop_
_entity_poly.entity_id
_entity_poly.type
_entity_poly.pdbx_seq_one_letter_code
_entity_poly.pdbx_strand_id
1 'polypeptide(L)'
;MNLLKKKSLWLGALLLLLLGGATVFVIYKELRGQDIIGTLKNANIWWVLAAVCAMALYAVADGINISRCLKLAGYKISFAQMMRYSFAGFFFSSITPSSTGGQPGQLYYMAKDKLKVSHSAFTLLCALLSFQCAAVFLGVFGAVCSHGEVFKLNGKFAYVFPIGFALNIAIIIGLLCVLFTRRIAGFFAEIGLRLKKIKGLKPGDKFRFLRSFAAYRKAAFLLKLNKSVFLKMLITSLAQIILYHSVTFFCARAIGCSGLDWFTVLRTQSSLFISVSSLPLPGAAGVTEYGYALFYADLIPTELLGSVMLLSRFCAFVLPLIGSGLGLVLLSIKPKCGKGQIS
;
A
#
# COMPACT_ATOMS: atom_id res chain seq x y z
N MET A 1 -25.79 -12.65 12.64
CA MET A 1 -24.45 -12.43 12.03
C MET A 1 -24.48 -12.00 10.56
N ASN A 2 -25.60 -12.11 9.85
CA ASN A 2 -25.70 -11.77 8.41
C ASN A 2 -25.99 -10.29 8.10
N LEU A 3 -26.67 -9.52 8.96
CA LEU A 3 -27.03 -8.12 8.71
C LEU A 3 -25.83 -7.17 8.81
N LEU A 4 -24.93 -7.39 9.75
CA LEU A 4 -23.69 -6.57 9.90
C LEU A 4 -22.70 -6.78 8.74
N LYS A 5 -22.62 -8.01 8.18
CA LYS A 5 -21.82 -8.29 6.98
C LYS A 5 -22.40 -7.59 5.74
N LYS A 6 -23.73 -7.55 5.60
CA LYS A 6 -24.40 -6.90 4.48
C LYS A 6 -24.22 -5.37 4.53
N LYS A 7 -24.37 -4.74 5.71
CA LYS A 7 -24.12 -3.30 5.90
C LYS A 7 -22.67 -2.89 5.59
N SER A 8 -21.67 -3.71 5.98
CA SER A 8 -20.25 -3.45 5.70
C SER A 8 -19.92 -3.52 4.20
N LEU A 9 -20.55 -4.45 3.45
CA LEU A 9 -20.38 -4.54 2.00
C LEU A 9 -21.01 -3.33 1.27
N TRP A 10 -22.20 -2.90 1.67
CA TRP A 10 -22.86 -1.72 1.10
C TRP A 10 -22.10 -0.43 1.42
N LEU A 11 -21.55 -0.32 2.64
CA LEU A 11 -20.71 0.82 3.02
C LEU A 11 -19.43 0.88 2.17
N GLY A 12 -18.80 -0.26 1.91
CA GLY A 12 -17.63 -0.36 1.02
C GLY A 12 -17.96 0.00 -0.43
N ALA A 13 -19.11 -0.49 -0.95
CA ALA A 13 -19.57 -0.15 -2.29
C ALA A 13 -19.93 1.34 -2.42
N LEU A 14 -20.61 1.92 -1.43
CA LEU A 14 -20.92 3.35 -1.37
C LEU A 14 -19.64 4.19 -1.35
N LEU A 15 -18.66 3.78 -0.58
CA LEU A 15 -17.36 4.46 -0.46
C LEU A 15 -16.58 4.40 -1.78
N LEU A 16 -16.61 3.26 -2.49
CA LEU A 16 -16.06 3.14 -3.83
C LEU A 16 -16.77 4.03 -4.85
N LEU A 17 -18.09 4.13 -4.78
CA LEU A 17 -18.86 5.03 -5.64
C LEU A 17 -18.57 6.50 -5.34
N LEU A 18 -18.43 6.87 -4.07
CA LEU A 18 -18.03 8.22 -3.66
C LEU A 18 -16.61 8.56 -4.10
N LEU A 19 -15.67 7.62 -3.98
CA LEU A 19 -14.29 7.79 -4.46
C LEU A 19 -14.22 7.92 -5.98
N GLY A 20 -14.93 7.06 -6.71
CA GLY A 20 -15.06 7.15 -8.16
C GLY A 20 -15.69 8.46 -8.59
N GLY A 21 -16.78 8.87 -7.92
CA GLY A 21 -17.46 10.15 -8.16
C GLY A 21 -16.57 11.36 -7.86
N ALA A 22 -15.82 11.34 -6.76
CA ALA A 22 -14.88 12.41 -6.42
C ALA A 22 -13.75 12.51 -7.46
N THR A 23 -13.19 11.38 -7.89
CA THR A 23 -12.18 11.35 -8.95
C THR A 23 -12.74 11.94 -10.25
N VAL A 24 -13.93 11.50 -10.69
CA VAL A 24 -14.59 12.05 -11.90
C VAL A 24 -14.90 13.55 -11.75
N PHE A 25 -15.33 14.00 -10.57
CA PHE A 25 -15.61 15.41 -10.30
C PHE A 25 -14.36 16.30 -10.39
N VAL A 26 -13.26 15.86 -9.77
CA VAL A 26 -11.96 16.59 -9.85
C VAL A 26 -11.49 16.66 -11.30
N ILE A 27 -11.57 15.55 -12.03
CA ILE A 27 -11.21 15.47 -13.43
C ILE A 27 -12.07 16.42 -14.27
N TYR A 28 -13.37 16.41 -14.08
CA TYR A 28 -14.29 17.28 -14.81
C TYR A 28 -14.02 18.77 -14.53
N LYS A 29 -13.68 19.11 -13.28
CA LYS A 29 -13.42 20.50 -12.88
C LYS A 29 -12.08 21.03 -13.37
N GLU A 30 -11.01 20.23 -13.25
CA GLU A 30 -9.64 20.64 -13.55
C GLU A 30 -9.28 20.49 -15.04
N LEU A 31 -10.00 19.63 -15.78
CA LEU A 31 -9.64 19.20 -17.13
C LEU A 31 -10.72 19.54 -18.18
N ARG A 32 -11.53 20.57 -17.91
CA ARG A 32 -12.54 21.06 -18.88
C ARG A 32 -11.88 21.44 -20.21
N GLY A 33 -12.35 20.82 -21.31
CA GLY A 33 -11.91 21.14 -22.68
C GLY A 33 -10.88 20.17 -23.26
N GLN A 34 -10.45 19.12 -22.53
CA GLN A 34 -9.54 18.10 -23.08
C GLN A 34 -10.35 16.95 -23.71
N ASP A 35 -9.94 16.50 -24.90
CA ASP A 35 -10.49 15.27 -25.52
C ASP A 35 -9.83 14.04 -24.92
N ILE A 36 -10.21 13.75 -23.66
CA ILE A 36 -9.69 12.61 -22.90
C ILE A 36 -10.08 11.29 -23.53
N ILE A 37 -11.32 11.18 -24.02
CA ILE A 37 -11.84 9.93 -24.58
C ILE A 37 -11.15 9.59 -25.90
N GLY A 38 -10.98 10.58 -26.78
CA GLY A 38 -10.25 10.38 -28.05
C GLY A 38 -8.79 10.00 -27.81
N THR A 39 -8.12 10.67 -26.87
CA THR A 39 -6.73 10.40 -26.48
C THR A 39 -6.57 8.97 -25.92
N LEU A 40 -7.47 8.54 -25.05
CA LEU A 40 -7.42 7.19 -24.47
C LEU A 40 -7.71 6.08 -25.48
N LYS A 41 -8.59 6.32 -26.47
CA LYS A 41 -8.85 5.36 -27.56
C LYS A 41 -7.62 5.09 -28.43
N ASN A 42 -6.78 6.09 -28.60
CA ASN A 42 -5.55 6.02 -29.39
C ASN A 42 -4.32 5.58 -28.58
N ALA A 43 -4.49 5.23 -27.30
CA ALA A 43 -3.39 4.83 -26.43
C ALA A 43 -2.71 3.54 -26.93
N ASN A 44 -1.38 3.54 -26.94
CA ASN A 44 -0.60 2.36 -27.33
C ASN A 44 -0.74 1.27 -26.26
N ILE A 45 -1.40 0.17 -26.63
CA ILE A 45 -1.73 -0.95 -25.73
C ILE A 45 -0.51 -1.61 -25.10
N TRP A 46 0.65 -1.64 -25.78
CA TRP A 46 1.86 -2.26 -25.25
C TRP A 46 2.39 -1.55 -24.00
N TRP A 47 2.33 -0.23 -23.99
CA TRP A 47 2.69 0.56 -22.83
C TRP A 47 1.66 0.43 -21.69
N VAL A 48 0.39 0.29 -22.01
CA VAL A 48 -0.66 -0.02 -21.01
C VAL A 48 -0.41 -1.40 -20.39
N LEU A 49 -0.08 -2.41 -21.20
CA LEU A 49 0.30 -3.73 -20.68
C LEU A 49 1.54 -3.68 -19.80
N ALA A 50 2.55 -2.86 -20.15
CA ALA A 50 3.72 -2.65 -19.30
C ALA A 50 3.33 -2.05 -17.93
N ALA A 51 2.40 -1.09 -17.89
CA ALA A 51 1.88 -0.53 -16.65
C ALA A 51 1.15 -1.59 -15.79
N VAL A 52 0.32 -2.43 -16.42
CA VAL A 52 -0.37 -3.53 -15.74
C VAL A 52 0.62 -4.58 -15.21
N CYS A 53 1.64 -4.94 -16.01
CA CYS A 53 2.70 -5.85 -15.57
C CYS A 53 3.48 -5.28 -14.38
N ALA A 54 3.79 -3.98 -14.38
CA ALA A 54 4.45 -3.33 -13.24
C ALA A 54 3.62 -3.47 -11.96
N MET A 55 2.30 -3.30 -12.03
CA MET A 55 1.41 -3.48 -10.88
C MET A 55 1.26 -4.95 -10.46
N ALA A 56 1.28 -5.89 -11.40
CA ALA A 56 1.33 -7.31 -11.06
C ALA A 56 2.62 -7.67 -10.31
N LEU A 57 3.77 -7.17 -10.77
CA LEU A 57 5.06 -7.34 -10.11
C LEU A 57 5.10 -6.64 -8.75
N TYR A 58 4.45 -5.48 -8.59
CA TYR A 58 4.25 -4.82 -7.32
C TYR A 58 3.56 -5.76 -6.31
N ALA A 59 2.46 -6.41 -6.71
CA ALA A 59 1.74 -7.35 -5.84
C ALA A 59 2.58 -8.59 -5.49
N VAL A 60 3.38 -9.10 -6.44
CA VAL A 60 4.32 -10.20 -6.20
C VAL A 60 5.40 -9.79 -5.19
N ALA A 61 5.96 -8.57 -5.32
CA ALA A 61 6.99 -8.05 -4.42
C ALA A 61 6.47 -7.93 -2.96
N ASP A 62 5.24 -7.45 -2.76
CA ASP A 62 4.58 -7.44 -1.45
C ASP A 62 4.48 -8.84 -0.86
N GLY A 63 3.97 -9.79 -1.65
CA GLY A 63 3.87 -11.19 -1.24
C GLY A 63 5.23 -11.83 -0.89
N ILE A 64 6.28 -11.52 -1.65
CA ILE A 64 7.65 -11.99 -1.37
C ILE A 64 8.12 -11.49 0.00
N ASN A 65 7.89 -10.22 0.34
CA ASN A 65 8.26 -9.65 1.64
C ASN A 65 7.51 -10.34 2.79
N ILE A 66 6.22 -10.56 2.64
CA ILE A 66 5.40 -11.32 3.60
C ILE A 66 5.94 -12.74 3.77
N SER A 67 6.21 -13.43 2.66
CA SER A 67 6.73 -14.80 2.66
C SER A 67 8.10 -14.92 3.33
N ARG A 68 9.03 -13.97 3.08
CA ARG A 68 10.36 -13.95 3.73
C ARG A 68 10.25 -13.85 5.24
N CYS A 69 9.40 -12.96 5.73
CA CYS A 69 9.25 -12.77 7.17
C CYS A 69 8.55 -13.98 7.83
N LEU A 70 7.55 -14.59 7.17
CA LEU A 70 6.90 -15.81 7.66
C LEU A 70 7.85 -17.01 7.66
N LYS A 71 8.75 -17.12 6.67
CA LYS A 71 9.80 -18.16 6.65
C LYS A 71 10.75 -18.02 7.84
N LEU A 72 11.10 -16.81 8.25
CA LEU A 72 11.89 -16.57 9.46
C LEU A 72 11.19 -17.08 10.73
N ALA A 73 9.85 -17.04 10.75
CA ALA A 73 9.04 -17.60 11.82
C ALA A 73 8.77 -19.13 11.69
N GLY A 74 9.41 -19.81 10.71
CA GLY A 74 9.33 -21.26 10.51
C GLY A 74 8.15 -21.72 9.65
N TYR A 75 7.48 -20.83 8.87
CA TYR A 75 6.37 -21.21 8.01
C TYR A 75 6.83 -21.42 6.56
N LYS A 76 6.35 -22.48 5.93
CA LYS A 76 6.47 -22.69 4.48
C LYS A 76 5.21 -22.14 3.82
N ILE A 77 5.35 -21.10 2.98
CA ILE A 77 4.24 -20.42 2.32
C ILE A 77 4.29 -20.72 0.82
N SER A 78 3.17 -21.20 0.28
CA SER A 78 3.02 -21.43 -1.16
C SER A 78 2.80 -20.09 -1.90
N PHE A 79 3.07 -20.08 -3.21
CA PHE A 79 2.85 -18.91 -4.05
C PHE A 79 1.38 -18.42 -4.00
N ALA A 80 0.42 -19.35 -4.02
CA ALA A 80 -1.00 -19.01 -3.95
C ALA A 80 -1.39 -18.35 -2.61
N GLN A 81 -0.81 -18.81 -1.48
CA GLN A 81 -1.00 -18.16 -0.17
C GLN A 81 -0.38 -16.78 -0.15
N MET A 82 0.84 -16.66 -0.67
CA MET A 82 1.56 -15.40 -0.78
C MET A 82 0.73 -14.36 -1.55
N MET A 83 0.24 -14.71 -2.75
CA MET A 83 -0.60 -13.82 -3.57
C MET A 83 -1.93 -13.50 -2.90
N ARG A 84 -2.56 -14.45 -2.21
CA ARG A 84 -3.80 -14.21 -1.47
C ARG A 84 -3.62 -13.17 -0.37
N TYR A 85 -2.49 -13.18 0.35
CA TYR A 85 -2.21 -12.18 1.38
C TYR A 85 -1.96 -10.81 0.76
N SER A 86 -1.18 -10.73 -0.33
CA SER A 86 -0.94 -9.48 -1.04
C SER A 86 -2.24 -8.90 -1.61
N PHE A 87 -3.06 -9.71 -2.28
CA PHE A 87 -4.36 -9.27 -2.80
C PHE A 87 -5.30 -8.81 -1.69
N ALA A 88 -5.32 -9.49 -0.53
CA ALA A 88 -6.09 -9.04 0.62
C ALA A 88 -5.62 -7.67 1.10
N GLY A 89 -4.31 -7.46 1.18
CA GLY A 89 -3.72 -6.17 1.54
C GLY A 89 -4.19 -5.07 0.60
N PHE A 90 -4.02 -5.26 -0.69
CA PHE A 90 -4.39 -4.27 -1.69
C PHE A 90 -5.90 -3.99 -1.71
N PHE A 91 -6.72 -5.04 -1.81
CA PHE A 91 -8.18 -4.91 -1.88
C PHE A 91 -8.76 -4.17 -0.67
N PHE A 92 -8.42 -4.62 0.55
CA PHE A 92 -8.96 -4.00 1.76
C PHE A 92 -8.37 -2.62 2.04
N SER A 93 -7.14 -2.33 1.64
CA SER A 93 -6.59 -0.97 1.68
C SER A 93 -7.35 -0.03 0.76
N SER A 94 -7.66 -0.47 -0.45
CA SER A 94 -8.32 0.36 -1.46
C SER A 94 -9.76 0.75 -1.09
N ILE A 95 -10.49 -0.12 -0.36
CA ILE A 95 -11.90 0.12 0.02
C ILE A 95 -12.07 0.71 1.42
N THR A 96 -10.98 1.02 2.12
CA THR A 96 -11.06 1.57 3.49
C THR A 96 -10.39 2.94 3.58
N PRO A 97 -10.95 3.84 4.41
CA PRO A 97 -10.32 5.14 4.65
C PRO A 97 -8.88 4.97 5.15
N SER A 98 -7.99 5.83 4.65
CA SER A 98 -6.56 5.84 5.03
C SER A 98 -5.87 4.47 4.85
N SER A 99 -6.36 3.63 3.94
CA SER A 99 -5.82 2.28 3.68
C SER A 99 -5.72 1.37 4.93
N THR A 100 -6.50 1.67 5.98
CA THR A 100 -6.41 1.01 7.29
C THR A 100 -6.87 -0.45 7.29
N GLY A 101 -7.63 -0.88 6.29
CA GLY A 101 -8.16 -2.24 6.17
C GLY A 101 -7.18 -3.28 5.63
N GLY A 102 -6.06 -2.87 5.05
CA GLY A 102 -5.12 -3.78 4.39
C GLY A 102 -4.53 -4.81 5.35
N GLN A 103 -3.87 -4.36 6.42
CA GLN A 103 -3.27 -5.24 7.42
C GLN A 103 -4.28 -6.13 8.15
N PRO A 104 -5.44 -5.64 8.62
CA PRO A 104 -6.51 -6.49 9.13
C PRO A 104 -6.99 -7.53 8.14
N GLY A 105 -7.15 -7.18 6.85
CA GLY A 105 -7.52 -8.09 5.79
C GLY A 105 -6.48 -9.21 5.59
N GLN A 106 -5.21 -8.86 5.50
CA GLN A 106 -4.11 -9.83 5.42
C GLN A 106 -4.09 -10.75 6.65
N LEU A 107 -4.21 -10.17 7.85
CA LEU A 107 -4.24 -10.93 9.11
C LEU A 107 -5.40 -11.93 9.15
N TYR A 108 -6.58 -11.56 8.64
CA TYR A 108 -7.74 -12.45 8.55
C TYR A 108 -7.44 -13.67 7.68
N TYR A 109 -6.85 -13.49 6.49
CA TYR A 109 -6.52 -14.61 5.60
C TYR A 109 -5.38 -15.48 6.15
N MET A 110 -4.38 -14.88 6.79
CA MET A 110 -3.32 -15.60 7.48
C MET A 110 -3.88 -16.45 8.65
N ALA A 111 -4.81 -15.90 9.42
CA ALA A 111 -5.48 -16.63 10.49
C ALA A 111 -6.36 -17.77 9.95
N LYS A 112 -7.03 -17.59 8.81
CA LYS A 112 -7.78 -18.63 8.11
C LYS A 112 -6.88 -19.79 7.68
N ASP A 113 -5.63 -19.51 7.32
CA ASP A 113 -4.59 -20.50 7.03
C ASP A 113 -3.90 -21.07 8.27
N LYS A 114 -4.47 -20.84 9.46
CA LYS A 114 -3.98 -21.34 10.74
C LYS A 114 -2.60 -20.83 11.17
N LEU A 115 -2.12 -19.71 10.59
CA LEU A 115 -0.92 -19.04 11.05
C LEU A 115 -1.19 -18.39 12.41
N LYS A 116 -0.18 -18.38 13.29
CA LYS A 116 -0.30 -17.69 14.59
C LYS A 116 -0.45 -16.18 14.37
N VAL A 117 -1.50 -15.60 14.96
CA VAL A 117 -1.81 -14.17 14.84
C VAL A 117 -0.62 -13.28 15.22
N SER A 118 0.15 -13.69 16.25
CA SER A 118 1.35 -12.95 16.68
C SER A 118 2.45 -12.91 15.64
N HIS A 119 2.71 -14.03 14.94
CA HIS A 119 3.71 -14.08 13.86
C HIS A 119 3.22 -13.32 12.63
N SER A 120 1.93 -13.44 12.31
CA SER A 120 1.30 -12.70 11.21
C SER A 120 1.34 -11.18 11.44
N ALA A 121 0.95 -10.72 12.63
CA ALA A 121 1.01 -9.30 12.99
C ALA A 121 2.45 -8.75 12.93
N PHE A 122 3.41 -9.51 13.48
CA PHE A 122 4.83 -9.15 13.39
C PHE A 122 5.28 -9.04 11.92
N THR A 123 4.94 -10.02 11.08
CA THR A 123 5.27 -10.03 9.64
C THR A 123 4.74 -8.79 8.92
N LEU A 124 3.48 -8.44 9.16
CA LEU A 124 2.84 -7.29 8.52
C LEU A 124 3.45 -5.96 8.97
N LEU A 125 3.81 -5.84 10.26
CA LEU A 125 4.51 -4.66 10.76
C LEU A 125 5.91 -4.53 10.17
N CYS A 126 6.64 -5.64 9.97
CA CYS A 126 7.95 -5.62 9.30
C CYS A 126 7.83 -5.26 7.82
N ALA A 127 6.83 -5.79 7.11
CA ALA A 127 6.57 -5.45 5.72
C ALA A 127 6.21 -3.96 5.58
N LEU A 128 5.35 -3.45 6.46
CA LEU A 128 5.01 -2.03 6.50
C LEU A 128 6.22 -1.15 6.82
N LEU A 129 7.06 -1.54 7.79
CA LEU A 129 8.28 -0.80 8.11
C LEU A 129 9.25 -0.75 6.92
N SER A 130 9.49 -1.88 6.24
CA SER A 130 10.38 -1.91 5.08
C SER A 130 9.84 -1.08 3.92
N PHE A 131 8.53 -1.11 3.67
CA PHE A 131 7.87 -0.28 2.68
C PHE A 131 7.99 1.21 3.02
N GLN A 132 7.73 1.57 4.28
CA GLN A 132 7.79 2.96 4.73
C GLN A 132 9.22 3.55 4.67
N CYS A 133 10.22 2.75 5.05
CA CYS A 133 11.63 3.15 4.89
C CYS A 133 12.01 3.35 3.42
N ALA A 134 11.57 2.46 2.52
CA ALA A 134 11.80 2.58 1.09
C ALA A 134 11.10 3.82 0.51
N ALA A 135 9.86 4.10 0.93
CA ALA A 135 9.10 5.27 0.51
C ALA A 135 9.80 6.58 0.90
N VAL A 136 10.22 6.68 2.17
CA VAL A 136 10.96 7.86 2.67
C VAL A 136 12.29 8.02 1.93
N PHE A 137 13.03 6.94 1.71
CA PHE A 137 14.29 6.98 0.95
C PHE A 137 14.07 7.53 -0.45
N LEU A 138 13.08 7.01 -1.20
CA LEU A 138 12.77 7.50 -2.54
C LEU A 138 12.20 8.92 -2.52
N GLY A 139 11.44 9.31 -1.50
CA GLY A 139 10.95 10.69 -1.35
C GLY A 139 12.09 11.69 -1.16
N VAL A 140 13.07 11.37 -0.31
CA VAL A 140 14.30 12.18 -0.15
C VAL A 140 15.09 12.22 -1.45
N PHE A 141 15.28 11.07 -2.10
CA PHE A 141 15.92 10.97 -3.40
C PHE A 141 15.22 11.88 -4.43
N GLY A 142 13.89 11.83 -4.53
CA GLY A 142 13.11 12.68 -5.44
C GLY A 142 13.31 14.17 -5.14
N ALA A 143 13.25 14.58 -3.87
CA ALA A 143 13.42 15.98 -3.46
C ALA A 143 14.85 16.50 -3.73
N VAL A 144 15.87 15.68 -3.51
CA VAL A 144 17.29 16.04 -3.78
C VAL A 144 17.52 16.14 -5.28
N CYS A 145 17.10 15.13 -6.07
CA CYS A 145 17.31 15.10 -7.51
C CYS A 145 16.47 16.13 -8.28
N SER A 146 15.43 16.70 -7.66
CA SER A 146 14.68 17.84 -8.22
C SER A 146 15.27 19.20 -7.85
N HIS A 147 16.48 19.25 -7.28
CA HIS A 147 17.12 20.49 -6.81
C HIS A 147 16.20 21.37 -5.94
N GLY A 148 15.33 20.72 -5.17
CA GLY A 148 14.40 21.39 -4.27
C GLY A 148 13.21 22.07 -4.94
N GLU A 149 12.94 21.82 -6.23
CA GLU A 149 11.75 22.35 -6.93
C GLU A 149 10.44 22.01 -6.19
N VAL A 150 10.42 20.88 -5.47
CA VAL A 150 9.31 20.47 -4.59
C VAL A 150 8.96 21.55 -3.55
N PHE A 151 9.96 22.35 -3.11
CA PHE A 151 9.76 23.44 -2.15
C PHE A 151 9.41 24.76 -2.83
N LYS A 152 9.56 24.85 -4.15
CA LYS A 152 9.22 26.05 -4.94
C LYS A 152 7.76 26.06 -5.40
N LEU A 153 7.00 24.99 -5.12
CA LEU A 153 5.57 24.94 -5.39
C LEU A 153 4.87 26.08 -4.68
N ASN A 154 4.18 26.92 -5.43
CA ASN A 154 3.55 28.13 -4.92
C ASN A 154 2.37 27.82 -3.98
N GLY A 155 2.19 28.68 -2.96
CA GLY A 155 1.03 28.66 -2.08
C GLY A 155 1.06 27.57 -1.00
N LYS A 156 -0.12 27.12 -0.60
CA LYS A 156 -0.32 26.15 0.51
C LYS A 156 0.32 24.78 0.25
N PHE A 157 0.62 24.44 -1.00
CA PHE A 157 1.19 23.13 -1.36
C PHE A 157 2.68 23.00 -1.02
N ALA A 158 3.39 24.11 -0.85
CA ALA A 158 4.79 24.11 -0.42
C ALA A 158 5.00 23.40 0.93
N TYR A 159 3.99 23.43 1.81
CA TYR A 159 4.03 22.77 3.12
C TYR A 159 3.63 21.29 3.10
N VAL A 160 3.01 20.81 2.01
CA VAL A 160 2.49 19.43 1.96
C VAL A 160 3.62 18.40 1.96
N PHE A 161 4.72 18.67 1.25
CA PHE A 161 5.88 17.78 1.26
C PHE A 161 6.54 17.70 2.65
N PRO A 162 6.93 18.79 3.35
CA PRO A 162 7.50 18.70 4.69
C PRO A 162 6.57 18.04 5.71
N ILE A 163 5.28 18.34 5.65
CA ILE A 163 4.27 17.72 6.55
C ILE A 163 4.17 16.22 6.25
N GLY A 164 4.00 15.84 4.99
CA GLY A 164 3.94 14.44 4.57
C GLY A 164 5.20 13.68 4.97
N PHE A 165 6.38 14.28 4.76
CA PHE A 165 7.66 13.71 5.18
C PHE A 165 7.73 13.51 6.70
N ALA A 166 7.37 14.52 7.49
CA ALA A 166 7.36 14.43 8.96
C ALA A 166 6.40 13.33 9.46
N LEU A 167 5.20 13.22 8.85
CA LEU A 167 4.24 12.16 9.18
C LEU A 167 4.79 10.77 8.85
N ASN A 168 5.45 10.60 7.70
CA ASN A 168 6.06 9.31 7.32
C ASN A 168 7.19 8.93 8.28
N ILE A 169 8.04 9.89 8.70
CA ILE A 169 9.06 9.67 9.74
C ILE A 169 8.43 9.29 11.08
N ALA A 170 7.36 9.97 11.50
CA ALA A 170 6.64 9.65 12.74
C ALA A 170 6.06 8.22 12.70
N ILE A 171 5.54 7.78 11.55
CA ILE A 171 5.07 6.40 11.33
C ILE A 171 6.24 5.41 11.48
N ILE A 172 7.41 5.67 10.88
CA ILE A 172 8.60 4.82 11.02
C ILE A 172 9.01 4.70 12.48
N ILE A 173 9.11 5.82 13.20
CA ILE A 173 9.45 5.83 14.64
C ILE A 173 8.42 5.02 15.42
N GLY A 174 7.13 5.22 15.17
CA GLY A 174 6.06 4.47 15.81
C GLY A 174 6.17 2.96 15.56
N LEU A 175 6.43 2.55 14.31
CA LEU A 175 6.64 1.15 13.94
C LEU A 175 7.87 0.54 14.63
N LEU A 176 8.99 1.25 14.66
CA LEU A 176 10.20 0.81 15.38
C LEU A 176 9.93 0.65 16.87
N CYS A 177 9.22 1.60 17.46
CA CYS A 177 8.81 1.54 18.86
C CYS A 177 7.93 0.30 19.15
N VAL A 178 6.93 0.04 18.32
CA VAL A 178 6.04 -1.14 18.49
C VAL A 178 6.80 -2.44 18.25
N LEU A 179 7.70 -2.50 17.27
CA LEU A 179 8.46 -3.72 16.95
C LEU A 179 9.51 -4.05 18.02
N PHE A 180 10.23 -3.06 18.55
CA PHE A 180 11.44 -3.32 19.35
C PHE A 180 11.36 -2.88 20.82
N THR A 181 10.43 -1.99 21.19
CA THR A 181 10.33 -1.49 22.56
C THR A 181 9.38 -2.35 23.40
N ARG A 182 9.92 -2.94 24.49
CA ARG A 182 9.13 -3.80 25.41
C ARG A 182 7.94 -3.08 26.03
N ARG A 183 8.14 -1.81 26.47
CA ARG A 183 7.10 -1.02 27.16
C ARG A 183 5.92 -0.73 26.25
N ILE A 184 6.17 -0.32 25.01
CA ILE A 184 5.13 0.05 24.04
C ILE A 184 4.37 -1.18 23.54
N ALA A 185 5.08 -2.26 23.19
CA ALA A 185 4.44 -3.52 22.86
C ALA A 185 3.62 -4.09 24.05
N GLY A 186 4.09 -3.92 25.29
CA GLY A 186 3.35 -4.27 26.52
C GLY A 186 2.10 -3.41 26.72
N PHE A 187 2.18 -2.11 26.48
CA PHE A 187 1.04 -1.18 26.57
C PHE A 187 -0.08 -1.56 25.58
N PHE A 188 0.23 -1.83 24.33
CA PHE A 188 -0.76 -2.32 23.36
C PHE A 188 -1.33 -3.69 23.74
N ALA A 189 -0.49 -4.52 24.35
CA ALA A 189 -0.93 -5.80 24.90
C ALA A 189 -1.94 -5.60 26.03
N GLU A 190 -1.70 -4.68 26.94
CA GLU A 190 -2.59 -4.35 28.05
C GLU A 190 -3.92 -3.74 27.57
N ILE A 191 -3.87 -2.83 26.60
CA ILE A 191 -5.09 -2.30 25.93
C ILE A 191 -5.91 -3.44 25.33
N GLY A 192 -5.27 -4.37 24.62
CA GLY A 192 -5.94 -5.55 24.05
C GLY A 192 -6.61 -6.42 25.10
N LEU A 193 -5.99 -6.60 26.28
CA LEU A 193 -6.58 -7.30 27.41
C LEU A 193 -7.76 -6.52 28.03
N ARG A 194 -7.64 -5.20 28.18
CA ARG A 194 -8.72 -4.35 28.70
C ARG A 194 -9.94 -4.36 27.80
N LEU A 195 -9.74 -4.27 26.46
CA LEU A 195 -10.83 -4.38 25.49
C LEU A 195 -11.50 -5.75 25.48
N LYS A 196 -10.75 -6.84 25.68
CA LYS A 196 -11.30 -8.17 25.85
C LYS A 196 -12.05 -8.33 27.19
N LYS A 197 -11.59 -7.68 28.25
CA LYS A 197 -12.27 -7.68 29.56
C LYS A 197 -13.68 -7.08 29.45
N ILE A 198 -13.84 -6.02 28.63
CA ILE A 198 -15.14 -5.41 28.35
C ILE A 198 -16.09 -6.37 27.60
N LYS A 199 -15.54 -7.28 26.77
CA LYS A 199 -16.29 -8.31 26.02
C LYS A 199 -16.47 -9.64 26.75
N GLY A 200 -16.08 -9.75 28.02
CA GLY A 200 -16.12 -10.98 28.81
C GLY A 200 -14.87 -11.87 28.59
N LEU A 201 -13.94 -11.88 29.55
CA LEU A 201 -12.75 -12.74 29.55
C LEU A 201 -13.13 -14.17 29.95
N LYS A 202 -12.79 -15.12 29.07
CA LYS A 202 -12.89 -16.54 29.41
C LYS A 202 -11.65 -16.99 30.20
N PRO A 203 -11.78 -18.00 31.09
CA PRO A 203 -10.63 -18.61 31.75
C PRO A 203 -9.59 -19.04 30.70
N GLY A 204 -8.33 -18.68 30.89
CA GLY A 204 -7.24 -18.99 29.94
C GLY A 204 -6.94 -17.93 28.86
N ASP A 205 -7.78 -16.94 28.63
CA ASP A 205 -7.54 -15.91 27.62
C ASP A 205 -6.31 -15.03 27.94
N LYS A 206 -6.07 -14.75 29.22
CA LYS A 206 -4.87 -14.04 29.70
C LYS A 206 -3.59 -14.82 29.36
N PHE A 207 -3.59 -16.13 29.62
CA PHE A 207 -2.45 -17.00 29.32
C PHE A 207 -2.19 -17.12 27.80
N ARG A 208 -3.24 -17.31 27.00
CA ARG A 208 -3.14 -17.30 25.51
C ARG A 208 -2.57 -15.99 25.00
N PHE A 209 -2.99 -14.87 25.59
CA PHE A 209 -2.51 -13.55 25.19
C PHE A 209 -1.03 -13.35 25.52
N LEU A 210 -0.59 -13.69 26.73
CA LEU A 210 0.81 -13.63 27.16
C LEU A 210 1.70 -14.54 26.29
N ARG A 211 1.22 -15.73 25.95
CA ARG A 211 1.92 -16.64 25.03
C ARG A 211 2.03 -16.06 23.62
N SER A 212 0.99 -15.40 23.11
CA SER A 212 1.02 -14.72 21.82
C SER A 212 2.01 -13.55 21.82
N PHE A 213 2.06 -12.80 22.91
CA PHE A 213 3.01 -11.69 23.08
C PHE A 213 4.47 -12.19 23.15
N ALA A 214 4.72 -13.28 23.87
CA ALA A 214 6.04 -13.93 23.89
C ALA A 214 6.48 -14.39 22.50
N ALA A 215 5.56 -14.99 21.71
CA ALA A 215 5.82 -15.42 20.35
C ALA A 215 6.14 -14.24 19.41
N TYR A 216 5.39 -13.13 19.54
CA TYR A 216 5.68 -11.87 18.82
C TYR A 216 7.11 -11.38 19.10
N ARG A 217 7.49 -11.34 20.38
CA ARG A 217 8.82 -10.88 20.79
C ARG A 217 9.95 -11.79 20.31
N LYS A 218 9.73 -13.12 20.32
CA LYS A 218 10.67 -14.07 19.75
C LYS A 218 10.90 -13.80 18.27
N ALA A 219 9.85 -13.53 17.50
CA ALA A 219 9.95 -13.17 16.09
C ALA A 219 10.70 -11.85 15.87
N ALA A 220 10.47 -10.82 16.72
CA ALA A 220 11.19 -9.56 16.66
C ALA A 220 12.69 -9.73 16.96
N PHE A 221 13.04 -10.58 17.90
CA PHE A 221 14.43 -10.92 18.22
C PHE A 221 15.10 -11.66 17.06
N LEU A 222 14.42 -12.62 16.43
CA LEU A 222 14.93 -13.35 15.27
C LEU A 222 15.23 -12.40 14.09
N LEU A 223 14.38 -11.40 13.83
CA LEU A 223 14.66 -10.40 12.79
C LEU A 223 15.90 -9.56 13.14
N LYS A 224 16.05 -9.16 14.41
CA LYS A 224 17.23 -8.42 14.87
C LYS A 224 18.54 -9.19 14.65
N LEU A 225 18.50 -10.50 14.84
CA LEU A 225 19.64 -11.39 14.56
C LEU A 225 19.88 -11.59 13.05
N ASN A 226 18.82 -11.53 12.24
CA ASN A 226 18.87 -11.77 10.80
C ASN A 226 18.68 -10.47 9.99
N LYS A 227 19.58 -9.49 10.19
CA LYS A 227 19.54 -8.18 9.50
C LYS A 227 19.48 -8.32 7.97
N SER A 228 20.10 -9.38 7.41
CA SER A 228 20.06 -9.69 5.98
C SER A 228 18.63 -9.88 5.44
N VAL A 229 17.73 -10.47 6.25
CA VAL A 229 16.31 -10.63 5.85
C VAL A 229 15.65 -9.27 5.72
N PHE A 230 15.85 -8.37 6.69
CA PHE A 230 15.30 -7.01 6.63
C PHE A 230 15.87 -6.21 5.46
N LEU A 231 17.17 -6.31 5.20
CA LEU A 231 17.80 -5.67 4.04
C LEU A 231 17.20 -6.17 2.72
N LYS A 232 16.99 -7.49 2.57
CA LYS A 232 16.31 -8.06 1.39
C LYS A 232 14.87 -7.58 1.28
N MET A 233 14.16 -7.39 2.39
CA MET A 233 12.81 -6.80 2.40
C MET A 233 12.85 -5.34 1.94
N LEU A 234 13.83 -4.55 2.41
CA LEU A 234 14.00 -3.15 2.02
C LEU A 234 14.26 -3.02 0.51
N ILE A 235 15.20 -3.82 -0.03
CA ILE A 235 15.50 -3.83 -1.47
C ILE A 235 14.25 -4.20 -2.29
N THR A 236 13.50 -5.21 -1.85
CA THR A 236 12.25 -5.60 -2.52
C THR A 236 11.19 -4.50 -2.42
N SER A 237 11.09 -3.79 -1.29
CA SER A 237 10.19 -2.66 -1.12
C SER A 237 10.60 -1.46 -1.99
N LEU A 238 11.90 -1.21 -2.19
CA LEU A 238 12.38 -0.21 -3.14
C LEU A 238 11.94 -0.56 -4.57
N ALA A 239 12.20 -1.80 -5.00
CA ALA A 239 11.76 -2.26 -6.32
C ALA A 239 10.23 -2.18 -6.47
N GLN A 240 9.48 -2.52 -5.43
CA GLN A 240 8.02 -2.43 -5.38
C GLN A 240 7.54 -0.99 -5.64
N ILE A 241 8.12 -0.01 -4.95
CA ILE A 241 7.72 1.40 -5.10
C ILE A 241 8.17 1.96 -6.46
N ILE A 242 9.36 1.58 -6.94
CA ILE A 242 9.84 1.96 -8.26
C ILE A 242 8.88 1.45 -9.35
N LEU A 243 8.42 0.20 -9.27
CA LEU A 243 7.42 -0.36 -10.18
C LEU A 243 6.11 0.45 -10.15
N TYR A 244 5.63 0.80 -8.96
CA TYR A 244 4.43 1.63 -8.78
C TYR A 244 4.59 3.01 -9.42
N HIS A 245 5.73 3.70 -9.19
CA HIS A 245 6.01 5.00 -9.77
C HIS A 245 6.20 4.94 -11.29
N SER A 246 6.74 3.84 -11.83
CA SER A 246 6.93 3.63 -13.26
C SER A 246 5.60 3.53 -14.04
N VAL A 247 4.48 3.25 -13.37
CA VAL A 247 3.16 3.21 -14.03
C VAL A 247 2.86 4.54 -14.73
N THR A 248 3.14 5.67 -14.09
CA THR A 248 2.94 7.00 -14.68
C THR A 248 3.76 7.18 -15.96
N PHE A 249 5.02 6.72 -15.97
CA PHE A 249 5.86 6.77 -17.17
C PHE A 249 5.26 5.92 -18.30
N PHE A 250 4.87 4.69 -18.02
CA PHE A 250 4.27 3.82 -19.05
C PHE A 250 2.97 4.41 -19.59
N CYS A 251 2.13 4.99 -18.74
CA CYS A 251 0.91 5.66 -19.15
C CYS A 251 1.18 6.91 -19.99
N ALA A 252 2.18 7.71 -19.66
CA ALA A 252 2.60 8.87 -20.47
C ALA A 252 3.07 8.42 -21.86
N ARG A 253 3.88 7.36 -21.94
CA ARG A 253 4.31 6.76 -23.20
C ARG A 253 3.14 6.19 -24.00
N ALA A 254 2.16 5.57 -23.33
CA ALA A 254 0.96 5.02 -23.97
C ALA A 254 0.17 6.12 -24.71
N ILE A 255 0.13 7.33 -24.18
CA ILE A 255 -0.60 8.48 -24.71
C ILE A 255 0.24 9.29 -25.74
N GLY A 256 1.51 8.91 -25.94
CA GLY A 256 2.40 9.61 -26.91
C GLY A 256 3.20 10.78 -26.31
N CYS A 257 3.20 10.94 -24.98
CA CYS A 257 4.05 11.93 -24.33
C CYS A 257 5.52 11.45 -24.36
N SER A 258 6.25 11.82 -25.42
CA SER A 258 7.63 11.40 -25.66
C SER A 258 8.68 12.20 -24.89
N GLY A 259 8.37 13.45 -24.51
CA GLY A 259 9.29 14.35 -23.81
C GLY A 259 9.57 14.01 -22.36
N LEU A 260 8.78 13.11 -21.74
CA LEU A 260 8.91 12.74 -20.34
C LEU A 260 9.82 11.51 -20.20
N ASP A 261 10.97 11.65 -19.54
CA ASP A 261 11.87 10.53 -19.26
C ASP A 261 11.50 9.81 -17.95
N TRP A 262 11.95 8.54 -17.84
CA TRP A 262 11.64 7.70 -16.69
C TRP A 262 12.20 8.22 -15.37
N PHE A 263 13.40 8.81 -15.38
CA PHE A 263 14.04 9.31 -14.17
C PHE A 263 13.30 10.53 -13.62
N THR A 264 12.87 11.44 -14.50
CA THR A 264 12.02 12.58 -14.12
C THR A 264 10.72 12.13 -13.52
N VAL A 265 10.05 11.12 -14.11
CA VAL A 265 8.83 10.54 -13.50
C VAL A 265 9.14 9.94 -12.13
N LEU A 266 10.22 9.17 -11.99
CA LEU A 266 10.56 8.52 -10.72
C LEU A 266 10.78 9.56 -9.60
N ARG A 267 11.57 10.62 -9.85
CA ARG A 267 11.83 11.67 -8.86
C ARG A 267 10.56 12.44 -8.49
N THR A 268 9.77 12.83 -9.49
CA THR A 268 8.53 13.59 -9.29
C THR A 268 7.47 12.77 -8.55
N GLN A 269 7.25 11.52 -8.98
CA GLN A 269 6.27 10.63 -8.35
C GLN A 269 6.68 10.26 -6.92
N SER A 270 7.97 10.11 -6.64
CA SER A 270 8.47 9.84 -5.29
C SER A 270 8.21 11.01 -4.35
N SER A 271 8.42 12.24 -4.80
CA SER A 271 8.12 13.45 -4.03
C SER A 271 6.62 13.62 -3.81
N LEU A 272 5.82 13.42 -4.84
CA LEU A 272 4.36 13.46 -4.75
C LEU A 272 3.84 12.39 -3.78
N PHE A 273 4.35 11.14 -3.87
CA PHE A 273 3.92 10.05 -3.00
C PHE A 273 4.15 10.37 -1.52
N ILE A 274 5.33 10.84 -1.14
CA ILE A 274 5.63 11.23 0.26
C ILE A 274 4.74 12.37 0.72
N SER A 275 4.43 13.31 -0.15
CA SER A 275 3.56 14.44 0.16
C SER A 275 2.15 14.01 0.56
N VAL A 276 1.59 12.98 -0.10
CA VAL A 276 0.16 12.66 0.04
C VAL A 276 -0.13 11.32 0.72
N SER A 277 0.84 10.40 0.79
CA SER A 277 0.63 9.01 1.24
C SER A 277 0.14 8.87 2.69
N SER A 278 0.50 9.80 3.56
CA SER A 278 0.13 9.78 4.98
C SER A 278 -1.12 10.58 5.32
N LEU A 279 -1.74 11.23 4.31
CA LEU A 279 -2.96 11.99 4.56
C LEU A 279 -4.15 11.06 4.78
N PRO A 280 -5.01 11.34 5.79
CA PRO A 280 -6.10 10.44 6.20
C PRO A 280 -7.32 10.53 5.28
N LEU A 281 -7.10 10.48 3.96
CA LEU A 281 -8.16 10.49 2.95
C LEU A 281 -8.31 9.12 2.29
N PRO A 282 -9.53 8.68 1.98
CA PRO A 282 -9.75 7.41 1.31
C PRO A 282 -9.09 7.40 -0.07
N GLY A 283 -8.12 6.48 -0.29
CA GLY A 283 -7.35 6.40 -1.55
C GLY A 283 -6.55 7.67 -1.87
N ALA A 284 -6.41 8.62 -0.90
CA ALA A 284 -5.88 9.98 -1.08
C ALA A 284 -6.55 10.75 -2.25
N ALA A 285 -7.81 10.38 -2.59
CA ALA A 285 -8.54 10.97 -3.70
C ALA A 285 -8.74 12.49 -3.51
N GLY A 286 -8.67 13.22 -4.59
CA GLY A 286 -8.71 14.68 -4.64
C GLY A 286 -7.33 15.31 -4.40
N VAL A 287 -6.64 14.98 -3.33
CA VAL A 287 -5.31 15.55 -3.03
C VAL A 287 -4.23 14.98 -3.94
N THR A 288 -4.32 13.68 -4.26
CA THR A 288 -3.37 13.07 -5.20
C THR A 288 -3.55 13.64 -6.60
N GLU A 289 -4.77 13.80 -7.08
CA GLU A 289 -5.08 14.37 -8.41
C GLU A 289 -4.65 15.83 -8.50
N TYR A 290 -4.95 16.62 -7.47
CA TYR A 290 -4.51 18.01 -7.41
C TYR A 290 -2.98 18.10 -7.31
N GLY A 291 -2.36 17.29 -6.46
CA GLY A 291 -0.90 17.18 -6.38
C GLY A 291 -0.28 16.74 -7.72
N TYR A 292 -0.90 15.77 -8.39
CA TYR A 292 -0.44 15.30 -9.70
C TYR A 292 -0.47 16.46 -10.70
N ALA A 293 -1.57 17.20 -10.78
CA ALA A 293 -1.69 18.34 -11.66
C ALA A 293 -0.60 19.39 -11.41
N LEU A 294 -0.28 19.67 -10.13
CA LEU A 294 0.77 20.62 -9.77
C LEU A 294 2.18 20.13 -10.08
N PHE A 295 2.50 18.88 -9.73
CA PHE A 295 3.85 18.34 -9.89
C PHE A 295 4.21 18.04 -11.35
N TYR A 296 3.22 17.84 -12.21
CA TYR A 296 3.42 17.52 -13.62
C TYR A 296 3.03 18.66 -14.57
N ALA A 297 2.60 19.83 -14.06
CA ALA A 297 2.15 20.97 -14.87
C ALA A 297 3.17 21.40 -15.94
N ASP A 298 4.45 21.45 -15.55
CA ASP A 298 5.55 21.87 -16.43
C ASP A 298 6.22 20.69 -17.15
N LEU A 299 5.82 19.46 -16.86
CA LEU A 299 6.46 18.24 -17.38
C LEU A 299 5.63 17.56 -18.48
N ILE A 300 4.32 17.73 -18.44
CA ILE A 300 3.38 17.11 -19.37
C ILE A 300 2.56 18.22 -20.04
N PRO A 301 2.44 18.21 -21.39
CA PRO A 301 1.57 19.15 -22.08
C PRO A 301 0.17 19.19 -21.48
N THR A 302 -0.40 20.39 -21.33
CA THR A 302 -1.68 20.60 -20.64
C THR A 302 -2.80 19.74 -21.25
N GLU A 303 -2.79 19.55 -22.58
CA GLU A 303 -3.79 18.74 -23.30
C GLU A 303 -3.74 17.26 -22.96
N LEU A 304 -2.55 16.75 -22.55
CA LEU A 304 -2.33 15.33 -22.25
C LEU A 304 -2.35 15.03 -20.75
N LEU A 305 -2.17 16.03 -19.89
CA LEU A 305 -2.01 15.87 -18.45
C LEU A 305 -3.17 15.07 -17.82
N GLY A 306 -4.40 15.42 -18.19
CA GLY A 306 -5.60 14.74 -17.71
C GLY A 306 -5.67 13.29 -18.15
N SER A 307 -5.37 13.02 -19.40
CA SER A 307 -5.40 11.68 -19.97
C SER A 307 -4.34 10.78 -19.32
N VAL A 308 -3.11 11.30 -19.11
CA VAL A 308 -2.03 10.57 -18.42
C VAL A 308 -2.40 10.28 -16.97
N MET A 309 -2.95 11.28 -16.25
CA MET A 309 -3.37 11.13 -14.87
C MET A 309 -4.47 10.04 -14.73
N LEU A 310 -5.49 10.08 -15.59
CA LEU A 310 -6.59 9.11 -15.60
C LEU A 310 -6.13 7.70 -15.89
N LEU A 311 -5.33 7.52 -16.94
CA LEU A 311 -4.81 6.21 -17.31
C LEU A 311 -3.91 5.66 -16.22
N SER A 312 -3.06 6.51 -15.60
CA SER A 312 -2.22 6.13 -14.47
C SER A 312 -3.05 5.68 -13.27
N ARG A 313 -4.14 6.40 -12.94
CA ARG A 313 -5.07 6.01 -11.87
C ARG A 313 -5.80 4.71 -12.20
N PHE A 314 -6.23 4.53 -13.42
CA PHE A 314 -6.87 3.30 -13.86
C PHE A 314 -5.93 2.10 -13.70
N CYS A 315 -4.69 2.20 -14.19
CA CYS A 315 -3.71 1.13 -14.12
C CYS A 315 -3.17 0.88 -12.70
N ALA A 316 -2.96 1.93 -11.89
CA ALA A 316 -2.37 1.81 -10.57
C ALA A 316 -3.38 1.55 -9.43
N PHE A 317 -4.66 1.86 -9.63
CA PHE A 317 -5.67 1.73 -8.58
C PHE A 317 -6.87 0.88 -9.00
N VAL A 318 -7.57 1.23 -10.10
CA VAL A 318 -8.84 0.59 -10.47
C VAL A 318 -8.62 -0.87 -10.91
N LEU A 319 -7.70 -1.10 -11.85
CA LEU A 319 -7.39 -2.45 -12.33
C LEU A 319 -6.88 -3.37 -11.21
N PRO A 320 -5.91 -2.96 -10.38
CA PRO A 320 -5.46 -3.77 -9.24
C PRO A 320 -6.56 -4.01 -8.20
N LEU A 321 -7.46 -3.06 -7.97
CA LEU A 321 -8.61 -3.24 -7.07
C LEU A 321 -9.51 -4.37 -7.59
N ILE A 322 -9.90 -4.32 -8.87
CA ILE A 322 -10.72 -5.37 -9.50
C ILE A 322 -9.97 -6.70 -9.52
N GLY A 323 -8.72 -6.68 -9.98
CA GLY A 323 -7.87 -7.88 -10.09
C GLY A 323 -7.60 -8.55 -8.75
N SER A 324 -7.33 -7.76 -7.69
CA SER A 324 -7.13 -8.30 -6.34
C SER A 324 -8.44 -8.86 -5.75
N GLY A 325 -9.58 -8.21 -6.00
CA GLY A 325 -10.88 -8.71 -5.59
C GLY A 325 -11.22 -10.04 -6.23
N LEU A 326 -11.07 -10.14 -7.56
CA LEU A 326 -11.28 -11.40 -8.31
C LEU A 326 -10.27 -12.46 -7.88
N GLY A 327 -8.99 -12.11 -7.74
CA GLY A 327 -7.94 -13.01 -7.27
C GLY A 327 -8.21 -13.58 -5.89
N LEU A 328 -8.74 -12.78 -4.95
CA LEU A 328 -9.16 -13.24 -3.64
C LEU A 328 -10.30 -14.27 -3.72
N VAL A 329 -11.30 -14.05 -4.57
CA VAL A 329 -12.39 -15.00 -4.78
C VAL A 329 -11.83 -16.31 -5.34
N LEU A 330 -11.06 -16.25 -6.42
CA LEU A 330 -10.50 -17.43 -7.10
C LEU A 330 -9.59 -18.25 -6.17
N LEU A 331 -8.69 -17.58 -5.42
CA LEU A 331 -7.76 -18.23 -4.49
C LEU A 331 -8.44 -18.71 -3.19
N SER A 332 -9.67 -18.25 -2.92
CA SER A 332 -10.44 -18.71 -1.76
C SER A 332 -11.31 -19.92 -2.04
N ILE A 333 -11.68 -20.17 -3.29
CA ILE A 333 -12.51 -21.31 -3.73
C ILE A 333 -11.70 -22.62 -3.75
N LYS A 334 -10.36 -22.56 -3.88
CA LYS A 334 -9.48 -23.75 -3.85
C LYS A 334 -8.80 -23.92 -2.48
N PRO A 335 -9.45 -24.53 -1.46
CA PRO A 335 -8.82 -24.75 -0.16
C PRO A 335 -8.07 -26.08 -0.15
N LYS A 336 -7.04 -26.24 -0.96
CA LYS A 336 -6.06 -27.32 -0.79
C LYS A 336 -4.67 -26.73 -0.87
N CYS A 337 -4.30 -26.04 0.19
CA CYS A 337 -2.90 -25.73 0.40
C CYS A 337 -2.44 -26.39 1.69
N GLY A 338 -1.31 -27.09 1.60
CA GLY A 338 -0.79 -27.94 2.63
C GLY A 338 -0.79 -27.29 4.02
N LYS A 339 -1.04 -28.12 5.01
CA LYS A 339 -0.86 -27.77 6.43
C LYS A 339 0.47 -27.03 6.57
N GLY A 340 0.45 -25.80 7.06
CA GLY A 340 1.67 -25.08 7.43
C GLY A 340 2.43 -25.91 8.45
N GLN A 341 3.30 -26.78 7.99
CA GLN A 341 4.16 -27.56 8.85
C GLN A 341 5.23 -26.63 9.40
N ILE A 342 5.23 -26.49 10.72
CA ILE A 342 6.36 -25.95 11.46
C ILE A 342 7.46 -27.01 11.34
N SER A 343 8.53 -26.70 10.63
CA SER A 343 9.75 -27.51 10.63
C SER A 343 10.62 -27.17 11.81
#